data_41e1136474b28854861c965e28ffb4c3
#
_entry.id   41e1136474b28854861c965e28ffb4c3
#
_cell.length_a   1.000
_cell.length_b   1.000
_cell.length_c   1.000
_cell.angle_alpha   90.00
_cell.angle_beta   90.00
_cell.angle_gamma   90.00
#
_symmetry.space_group_name_H-M   'P 1'
#
loop_
_entity.id
_entity.type
_entity.pdbx_description
1 polymer ?
#
loop_
_entity_poly.entity_id
_entity_poly.type
_entity_poly.pdbx_seq_one_letter_code
_entity_poly.pdbx_strand_id
1 'polypeptide(L)'
;MSFKNKKVGIVGTGLVGSSTAFSLITQGVCDNILMIDINEEKAKGEVMDLQHCIEYLNKNTKIEVGSYDMCSDVDVVVITAGAPPKKGQTRLDTLELSAKIVESIINPIMKSGFKGHFVVASNPADIIAYYVYRLSGLDKSHVIGTGTSVDSARLKNFIGDLFNVDPRSVQAYSMGDRKS
;
A
#
# COMPACT_ATOMS: atom_id res chain seq x y z
N MET A 1 -4.64 -18.10 -24.76
CA MET A 1 -5.10 -17.13 -23.75
C MET A 1 -3.89 -16.25 -23.41
N SER A 2 -3.94 -14.96 -23.71
CA SER A 2 -2.91 -14.04 -23.23
C SER A 2 -3.16 -13.83 -21.73
N PHE A 3 -2.21 -14.25 -20.88
CA PHE A 3 -2.27 -13.91 -19.47
C PHE A 3 -2.06 -12.40 -19.36
N LYS A 4 -3.05 -11.69 -18.80
CA LYS A 4 -2.92 -10.26 -18.56
C LYS A 4 -1.79 -10.07 -17.52
N ASN A 5 -0.76 -9.31 -17.87
CA ASN A 5 0.28 -8.93 -16.94
C ASN A 5 -0.32 -8.15 -15.77
N LYS A 6 -0.07 -8.59 -14.54
CA LYS A 6 -0.51 -7.92 -13.33
C LYS A 6 0.46 -6.80 -12.98
N LYS A 7 -0.03 -5.56 -12.95
CA LYS A 7 0.77 -4.37 -12.64
C LYS A 7 0.30 -3.72 -11.35
N VAL A 8 1.23 -3.50 -10.43
CA VAL A 8 0.98 -2.85 -9.13
C VAL A 8 1.75 -1.54 -9.06
N GLY A 9 1.07 -0.45 -8.78
CA GLY A 9 1.67 0.83 -8.45
C GLY A 9 1.81 0.99 -6.94
N ILE A 10 2.94 1.47 -6.47
CA ILE A 10 3.17 1.76 -5.04
C ILE A 10 3.52 3.23 -4.92
N VAL A 11 2.67 3.97 -4.22
CA VAL A 11 2.86 5.41 -3.97
C VAL A 11 3.38 5.62 -2.56
N GLY A 12 4.59 6.16 -2.48
CA GLY A 12 5.40 6.29 -1.27
C GLY A 12 6.41 5.15 -1.14
N THR A 13 7.69 5.46 -1.34
CA THR A 13 8.81 4.49 -1.23
C THR A 13 9.49 4.55 0.14
N GLY A 14 8.69 4.80 1.19
CA GLY A 14 9.12 4.67 2.57
C GLY A 14 9.20 3.20 3.01
N LEU A 15 9.47 2.97 4.30
CA LEU A 15 9.60 1.61 4.85
C LEU A 15 8.42 0.69 4.49
N VAL A 16 7.19 1.19 4.53
CA VAL A 16 5.99 0.39 4.21
C VAL A 16 5.94 0.08 2.71
N GLY A 17 6.17 1.08 1.86
CA GLY A 17 6.12 0.90 0.40
C GLY A 17 7.20 -0.06 -0.10
N SER A 18 8.45 0.13 0.33
CA SER A 18 9.58 -0.73 -0.05
C SER A 18 9.40 -2.16 0.49
N SER A 19 8.93 -2.34 1.73
CA SER A 19 8.61 -3.67 2.27
C SER A 19 7.45 -4.33 1.53
N THR A 20 6.45 -3.56 1.10
CA THR A 20 5.35 -4.05 0.27
C THR A 20 5.86 -4.54 -1.09
N ALA A 21 6.70 -3.74 -1.77
CA ALA A 21 7.31 -4.13 -3.03
C ALA A 21 8.14 -5.41 -2.88
N PHE A 22 9.00 -5.48 -1.86
CA PHE A 22 9.80 -6.66 -1.58
C PHE A 22 8.94 -7.90 -1.33
N SER A 23 7.86 -7.77 -0.56
CA SER A 23 6.92 -8.86 -0.31
C SER A 23 6.23 -9.34 -1.60
N LEU A 24 5.82 -8.41 -2.48
CA LEU A 24 5.18 -8.74 -3.76
C LEU A 24 6.12 -9.50 -4.70
N ILE A 25 7.39 -9.06 -4.83
CA ILE A 25 8.37 -9.77 -5.67
C ILE A 25 8.73 -11.14 -5.11
N THR A 26 8.92 -11.24 -3.79
CA THR A 26 9.27 -12.50 -3.13
C THR A 26 8.17 -13.54 -3.29
N GLN A 27 6.91 -13.13 -3.19
CA GLN A 27 5.75 -14.00 -3.40
C GLN A 27 5.41 -14.23 -4.88
N GLY A 28 5.99 -13.45 -5.79
CA GLY A 28 5.76 -13.58 -7.23
C GLY A 28 4.30 -13.33 -7.66
N VAL A 29 3.57 -12.44 -6.96
CA VAL A 29 2.14 -12.21 -7.17
C VAL A 29 1.82 -11.24 -8.29
N CYS A 30 2.81 -10.45 -8.76
CA CYS A 30 2.66 -9.51 -9.87
C CYS A 30 3.82 -9.62 -10.87
N ASP A 31 3.60 -9.08 -12.07
CA ASP A 31 4.57 -9.11 -13.15
C ASP A 31 5.35 -7.78 -13.26
N ASN A 32 4.70 -6.69 -12.87
CA ASN A 32 5.28 -5.35 -12.92
C ASN A 32 4.98 -4.58 -11.63
N ILE A 33 5.95 -3.82 -11.15
CA ILE A 33 5.81 -2.87 -10.04
C ILE A 33 6.26 -1.49 -10.50
N LEU A 34 5.38 -0.51 -10.31
CA LEU A 34 5.65 0.90 -10.55
C LEU A 34 5.83 1.60 -9.20
N MET A 35 7.04 2.07 -8.91
CA MET A 35 7.38 2.77 -7.67
C MET A 35 7.29 4.28 -7.88
N ILE A 36 6.45 4.97 -7.11
CA ILE A 36 6.20 6.41 -7.24
C ILE A 36 6.48 7.10 -5.91
N ASP A 37 7.33 8.10 -5.90
CA ASP A 37 7.60 8.95 -4.74
C ASP A 37 7.86 10.40 -5.18
N ILE A 38 7.56 11.36 -4.32
CA ILE A 38 7.92 12.77 -4.54
C ILE A 38 9.45 12.97 -4.53
N ASN A 39 10.17 12.10 -3.85
CA ASN A 39 11.62 12.02 -3.89
C ASN A 39 12.04 10.94 -4.90
N GLU A 40 12.19 11.36 -6.15
CA GLU A 40 12.51 10.47 -7.26
C GLU A 40 13.86 9.74 -7.05
N GLU A 41 14.86 10.41 -6.49
CA GLU A 41 16.17 9.81 -6.22
C GLU A 41 16.06 8.67 -5.19
N LYS A 42 15.23 8.86 -4.17
CA LYS A 42 14.92 7.79 -3.23
C LYS A 42 14.22 6.62 -3.92
N ALA A 43 13.22 6.89 -4.75
CA ALA A 43 12.52 5.84 -5.51
C ALA A 43 13.49 5.06 -6.42
N LYS A 44 14.44 5.74 -7.06
CA LYS A 44 15.49 5.09 -7.86
C LYS A 44 16.36 4.15 -7.02
N GLY A 45 16.80 4.59 -5.85
CA GLY A 45 17.58 3.75 -4.94
C GLY A 45 16.83 2.47 -4.55
N GLU A 46 15.58 2.61 -4.10
CA GLU A 46 14.73 1.48 -3.71
C GLU A 46 14.47 0.51 -4.90
N VAL A 47 14.25 1.05 -6.11
CA VAL A 47 14.07 0.24 -7.31
C VAL A 47 15.34 -0.54 -7.64
N MET A 48 16.52 0.08 -7.54
CA MET A 48 17.80 -0.61 -7.78
C MET A 48 18.00 -1.75 -6.78
N ASP A 49 17.77 -1.53 -5.50
CA ASP A 49 17.91 -2.55 -4.47
C ASP A 49 16.94 -3.74 -4.72
N LEU A 50 15.70 -3.44 -5.09
CA LEU A 50 14.73 -4.47 -5.42
C LEU A 50 15.09 -5.24 -6.70
N GLN A 51 15.61 -4.56 -7.73
CA GLN A 51 16.07 -5.21 -8.96
C GLN A 51 17.24 -6.18 -8.70
N HIS A 52 18.15 -5.84 -7.79
CA HIS A 52 19.24 -6.73 -7.40
C HIS A 52 18.75 -7.99 -6.70
N CYS A 53 17.60 -7.95 -6.02
CA CYS A 53 17.00 -9.11 -5.39
C CYS A 53 16.42 -10.13 -6.40
N ILE A 54 16.02 -9.68 -7.61
CA ILE A 54 15.35 -10.52 -8.62
C ILE A 54 16.19 -11.74 -8.99
N GLU A 55 17.51 -11.63 -9.03
CA GLU A 55 18.44 -12.74 -9.33
C GLU A 55 18.21 -13.97 -8.45
N TYR A 56 17.76 -13.75 -7.21
CA TYR A 56 17.57 -14.80 -6.19
C TYR A 56 16.12 -15.25 -6.05
N LEU A 57 15.21 -14.79 -6.91
CA LEU A 57 13.78 -15.08 -6.83
C LEU A 57 13.31 -16.03 -7.94
N ASN A 58 12.22 -16.74 -7.67
CA ASN A 58 11.66 -17.72 -8.62
C ASN A 58 10.89 -17.07 -9.78
N LYS A 59 10.61 -15.77 -9.71
CA LYS A 59 9.85 -15.03 -10.71
C LYS A 59 10.55 -13.71 -11.05
N ASN A 60 10.67 -13.43 -12.33
CA ASN A 60 11.16 -12.15 -12.81
C ASN A 60 10.01 -11.13 -12.83
N THR A 61 10.00 -10.22 -11.85
CA THR A 61 9.09 -9.08 -11.80
C THR A 61 9.81 -7.84 -12.27
N LYS A 62 9.26 -7.15 -13.28
CA LYS A 62 9.81 -5.85 -13.72
C LYS A 62 9.49 -4.78 -12.68
N ILE A 63 10.53 -4.04 -12.26
CA ILE A 63 10.38 -2.95 -11.29
C ILE A 63 10.93 -1.68 -11.92
N GLU A 64 10.16 -0.61 -11.88
CA GLU A 64 10.56 0.68 -12.46
C GLU A 64 10.07 1.86 -11.60
N VAL A 65 10.82 2.94 -11.65
CA VAL A 65 10.36 4.24 -11.13
C VAL A 65 9.35 4.81 -12.13
N GLY A 66 8.29 5.40 -11.61
CA GLY A 66 7.27 5.99 -12.46
C GLY A 66 6.64 7.26 -11.88
N SER A 67 5.69 7.76 -12.61
CA SER A 67 4.90 8.93 -12.30
C SER A 67 3.40 8.60 -12.34
N TYR A 68 2.57 9.49 -11.84
CA TYR A 68 1.13 9.25 -11.73
C TYR A 68 0.42 9.03 -13.07
N ASP A 69 0.91 9.64 -14.16
CA ASP A 69 0.37 9.46 -15.52
C ASP A 69 0.58 8.03 -16.06
N MET A 70 1.55 7.28 -15.53
CA MET A 70 1.79 5.89 -15.87
C MET A 70 0.81 4.91 -15.21
N CYS A 71 -0.16 5.41 -14.42
CA CYS A 71 -1.11 4.55 -13.71
C CYS A 71 -2.31 4.08 -14.57
N SER A 72 -2.45 4.51 -15.81
CA SER A 72 -3.60 4.18 -16.67
C SER A 72 -3.83 2.68 -16.88
N ASP A 73 -2.77 1.88 -16.90
CA ASP A 73 -2.76 0.43 -17.10
C ASP A 73 -2.45 -0.39 -15.83
N VAL A 74 -2.35 0.28 -14.69
CA VAL A 74 -2.11 -0.36 -13.38
C VAL A 74 -3.39 -1.03 -12.88
N ASP A 75 -3.28 -2.27 -12.39
CA ASP A 75 -4.43 -3.01 -11.84
C ASP A 75 -4.73 -2.63 -10.39
N VAL A 76 -3.67 -2.39 -9.59
CA VAL A 76 -3.80 -2.03 -8.17
C VAL A 76 -2.80 -0.93 -7.83
N VAL A 77 -3.27 0.14 -7.19
CA VAL A 77 -2.42 1.17 -6.61
C VAL A 77 -2.45 1.07 -5.09
N VAL A 78 -1.27 0.85 -4.49
CA VAL A 78 -1.08 0.82 -3.04
C VAL A 78 -0.62 2.19 -2.57
N ILE A 79 -1.37 2.81 -1.66
CA ILE A 79 -1.05 4.12 -1.10
C ILE A 79 -0.44 3.92 0.28
N THR A 80 0.87 4.18 0.38
CA THR A 80 1.63 4.15 1.62
C THR A 80 2.20 5.52 1.99
N ALA A 81 2.02 6.50 1.12
CA ALA A 81 2.43 7.88 1.35
C ALA A 81 1.58 8.53 2.44
N GLY A 82 2.20 9.27 3.33
CA GLY A 82 1.54 9.96 4.42
C GLY A 82 2.53 10.72 5.29
N ALA A 83 2.03 11.59 6.15
CA ALA A 83 2.84 12.32 7.11
C ALA A 83 2.92 11.53 8.43
N PRO A 84 4.11 11.09 8.87
CA PRO A 84 4.25 10.50 10.18
C PRO A 84 3.97 11.55 11.28
N PRO A 85 3.28 11.20 12.37
CA PRO A 85 3.07 12.11 13.48
C PRO A 85 4.41 12.48 14.12
N LYS A 86 4.60 13.75 14.42
CA LYS A 86 5.73 14.24 15.20
C LYS A 86 5.57 13.89 16.69
N LYS A 87 6.65 13.96 17.47
CA LYS A 87 6.59 13.72 18.92
C LYS A 87 5.51 14.62 19.57
N GLY A 88 4.56 14.00 20.25
CA GLY A 88 3.42 14.69 20.90
C GLY A 88 2.18 14.91 20.02
N GLN A 89 2.22 14.52 18.74
CA GLN A 89 1.05 14.56 17.87
C GLN A 89 0.33 13.21 17.83
N THR A 90 -0.99 13.25 17.76
CA THR A 90 -1.84 12.10 17.47
C THR A 90 -1.96 11.89 15.95
N ARG A 91 -2.50 10.74 15.55
CA ARG A 91 -2.82 10.48 14.12
C ARG A 91 -3.89 11.44 13.56
N LEU A 92 -4.79 11.94 14.42
CA LEU A 92 -5.81 12.92 14.02
C LEU A 92 -5.20 14.29 13.76
N ASP A 93 -4.16 14.68 14.51
CA ASP A 93 -3.47 15.96 14.31
C ASP A 93 -2.75 16.05 12.95
N THR A 94 -2.46 14.90 12.34
CA THR A 94 -1.84 14.82 10.99
C THR A 94 -2.87 14.65 9.88
N LEU A 95 -4.17 14.58 10.20
CA LEU A 95 -5.21 14.24 9.24
C LEU A 95 -5.31 15.25 8.09
N GLU A 96 -5.29 16.55 8.38
CA GLU A 96 -5.38 17.59 7.35
C GLU A 96 -4.22 17.52 6.37
N LEU A 97 -3.00 17.31 6.88
CA LEU A 97 -1.81 17.16 6.04
C LEU A 97 -1.89 15.87 5.21
N SER A 98 -2.32 14.77 5.82
CA SER A 98 -2.50 13.49 5.13
C SER A 98 -3.57 13.59 4.03
N ALA A 99 -4.66 14.32 4.28
CA ALA A 99 -5.70 14.56 3.28
C ALA A 99 -5.15 15.34 2.07
N LYS A 100 -4.39 16.42 2.28
CA LYS A 100 -3.75 17.18 1.22
C LYS A 100 -2.77 16.33 0.39
N ILE A 101 -1.98 15.48 1.07
CA ILE A 101 -1.08 14.53 0.41
C ILE A 101 -1.88 13.57 -0.48
N VAL A 102 -2.93 12.97 0.06
CA VAL A 102 -3.77 12.03 -0.69
C VAL A 102 -4.45 12.70 -1.87
N GLU A 103 -4.95 13.92 -1.72
CA GLU A 103 -5.53 14.70 -2.82
C GLU A 103 -4.50 14.93 -3.94
N SER A 104 -3.26 15.27 -3.59
CA SER A 104 -2.17 15.45 -4.57
C SER A 104 -1.77 14.17 -5.29
N ILE A 105 -2.11 13.00 -4.74
CA ILE A 105 -1.86 11.67 -5.32
C ILE A 105 -3.05 11.22 -6.19
N ILE A 106 -4.25 11.26 -5.64
CA ILE A 106 -5.44 10.69 -6.30
C ILE A 106 -5.83 11.45 -7.55
N ASN A 107 -5.81 12.78 -7.51
CA ASN A 107 -6.21 13.60 -8.65
C ASN A 107 -5.38 13.32 -9.93
N PRO A 108 -4.04 13.29 -9.91
CA PRO A 108 -3.27 12.94 -11.10
C PRO A 108 -3.42 11.47 -11.52
N ILE A 109 -3.54 10.53 -10.58
CA ILE A 109 -3.80 9.11 -10.91
C ILE A 109 -5.14 8.99 -11.65
N MET A 110 -6.19 9.61 -11.16
CA MET A 110 -7.50 9.55 -11.85
C MET A 110 -7.47 10.24 -13.20
N LYS A 111 -6.70 11.33 -13.35
CA LYS A 111 -6.48 12.00 -14.66
C LYS A 111 -5.75 11.12 -15.67
N SER A 112 -4.94 10.16 -15.24
CA SER A 112 -4.29 9.19 -16.14
C SER A 112 -5.28 8.22 -16.81
N GLY A 113 -6.51 8.15 -16.32
CA GLY A 113 -7.50 7.17 -16.77
C GLY A 113 -7.50 5.86 -15.99
N PHE A 114 -6.91 5.85 -14.80
CA PHE A 114 -6.90 4.68 -13.91
C PHE A 114 -8.31 4.14 -13.60
N LYS A 115 -8.47 2.82 -13.68
CA LYS A 115 -9.75 2.12 -13.43
C LYS A 115 -9.56 0.90 -12.52
N GLY A 116 -8.39 0.72 -11.94
CA GLY A 116 -8.05 -0.40 -11.09
C GLY A 116 -8.57 -0.25 -9.65
N HIS A 117 -7.87 -0.83 -8.72
CA HIS A 117 -8.23 -0.82 -7.30
C HIS A 117 -7.20 -0.03 -6.48
N PHE A 118 -7.67 0.72 -5.50
CA PHE A 118 -6.82 1.33 -4.48
C PHE A 118 -6.74 0.44 -3.24
N VAL A 119 -5.53 0.23 -2.73
CA VAL A 119 -5.28 -0.34 -1.41
C VAL A 119 -4.63 0.73 -0.54
N VAL A 120 -5.29 1.13 0.54
CA VAL A 120 -4.87 2.25 1.37
C VAL A 120 -4.28 1.74 2.68
N ALA A 121 -2.98 1.98 2.87
CA ALA A 121 -2.24 1.66 4.10
C ALA A 121 -1.84 2.91 4.91
N SER A 122 -2.08 4.10 4.37
CA SER A 122 -1.80 5.38 5.04
C SER A 122 -2.73 5.62 6.22
N ASN A 123 -2.21 6.16 7.31
CA ASN A 123 -2.99 6.44 8.52
C ASN A 123 -3.54 7.87 8.56
N PRO A 124 -4.72 8.05 9.20
CA PRO A 124 -5.64 7.04 9.76
C PRO A 124 -6.36 6.27 8.65
N ALA A 125 -6.17 4.93 8.62
CA ALA A 125 -6.47 4.11 7.46
C ALA A 125 -7.93 4.21 6.96
N ASP A 126 -8.91 4.13 7.85
CA ASP A 126 -10.32 4.13 7.47
C ASP A 126 -10.77 5.49 6.94
N ILE A 127 -10.32 6.58 7.58
CA ILE A 127 -10.63 7.94 7.15
C ILE A 127 -9.99 8.23 5.79
N ILE A 128 -8.72 7.88 5.63
CA ILE A 128 -8.01 8.08 4.36
C ILE A 128 -8.60 7.20 3.25
N ALA A 129 -8.96 5.95 3.52
CA ALA A 129 -9.63 5.09 2.55
C ALA A 129 -10.97 5.68 2.10
N TYR A 130 -11.78 6.19 3.05
CA TYR A 130 -13.02 6.88 2.71
C TYR A 130 -12.77 8.14 1.87
N TYR A 131 -11.71 8.90 2.18
CA TYR A 131 -11.36 10.09 1.41
C TYR A 131 -10.90 9.74 -0.01
N VAL A 132 -10.08 8.69 -0.18
CA VAL A 132 -9.70 8.13 -1.49
C VAL A 132 -10.96 7.73 -2.28
N TYR A 133 -11.90 7.04 -1.67
CA TYR A 133 -13.17 6.68 -2.29
C TYR A 133 -13.92 7.93 -2.81
N ARG A 134 -14.03 8.98 -1.99
CA ARG A 134 -14.73 10.22 -2.37
C ARG A 134 -14.01 10.97 -3.50
N LEU A 135 -12.68 11.02 -3.51
CA LEU A 135 -11.89 11.72 -4.52
C LEU A 135 -11.82 10.97 -5.85
N SER A 136 -11.71 9.63 -5.80
CA SER A 136 -11.53 8.83 -7.01
C SER A 136 -12.80 8.74 -7.86
N GLY A 137 -13.98 8.86 -7.25
CA GLY A 137 -15.25 8.66 -7.94
C GLY A 137 -15.50 7.22 -8.41
N LEU A 138 -14.64 6.28 -8.02
CA LEU A 138 -14.79 4.85 -8.32
C LEU A 138 -15.88 4.22 -7.43
N ASP A 139 -16.37 3.05 -7.81
CA ASP A 139 -17.25 2.26 -6.93
C ASP A 139 -16.51 1.86 -5.65
N LYS A 140 -17.25 1.73 -4.54
CA LYS A 140 -16.69 1.38 -3.23
C LYS A 140 -15.90 0.07 -3.24
N SER A 141 -16.22 -0.87 -4.12
CA SER A 141 -15.49 -2.14 -4.29
C SER A 141 -14.07 -1.95 -4.81
N HIS A 142 -13.77 -0.78 -5.40
CA HIS A 142 -12.44 -0.43 -5.91
C HIS A 142 -11.52 0.21 -4.87
N VAL A 143 -11.99 0.48 -3.64
CA VAL A 143 -11.16 1.10 -2.60
C VAL A 143 -11.17 0.25 -1.34
N ILE A 144 -10.00 -0.25 -1.00
CA ILE A 144 -9.78 -1.17 0.13
C ILE A 144 -8.85 -0.49 1.13
N GLY A 145 -9.34 -0.24 2.35
CA GLY A 145 -8.49 0.15 3.48
C GLY A 145 -7.90 -1.08 4.15
N THR A 146 -6.65 -1.01 4.61
CA THR A 146 -6.03 -2.10 5.38
C THR A 146 -6.68 -2.26 6.77
N GLY A 147 -7.36 -1.23 7.27
CA GLY A 147 -8.12 -1.24 8.51
C GLY A 147 -7.32 -1.78 9.69
N THR A 148 -7.90 -2.72 10.39
CA THR A 148 -7.33 -3.40 11.57
C THR A 148 -6.58 -4.71 11.23
N SER A 149 -6.14 -4.90 9.98
CA SER A 149 -5.45 -6.13 9.57
C SER A 149 -4.21 -6.43 10.41
N VAL A 150 -3.40 -5.40 10.70
CA VAL A 150 -2.19 -5.54 11.53
C VAL A 150 -2.55 -5.86 12.99
N ASP A 151 -3.57 -5.22 13.53
CA ASP A 151 -4.02 -5.47 14.91
C ASP A 151 -4.63 -6.87 15.05
N SER A 152 -5.36 -7.33 14.04
CA SER A 152 -5.85 -8.71 13.97
C SER A 152 -4.71 -9.72 13.90
N ALA A 153 -3.66 -9.45 13.12
CA ALA A 153 -2.49 -10.31 13.05
C ALA A 153 -1.74 -10.38 14.39
N ARG A 154 -1.57 -9.25 15.07
CA ARG A 154 -0.98 -9.19 16.41
C ARG A 154 -1.79 -9.97 17.43
N LEU A 155 -3.13 -9.82 17.41
CA LEU A 155 -4.04 -10.58 18.28
C LEU A 155 -3.90 -12.08 18.05
N LYS A 156 -3.84 -12.53 16.79
CA LYS A 156 -3.65 -13.95 16.46
C LYS A 156 -2.31 -14.48 16.96
N ASN A 157 -1.23 -13.71 16.80
CA ASN A 157 0.07 -14.09 17.34
C ASN A 157 0.04 -14.21 18.87
N PHE A 158 -0.53 -13.21 19.56
CA PHE A 158 -0.65 -13.25 21.01
C PHE A 158 -1.45 -14.46 21.51
N ILE A 159 -2.56 -14.78 20.87
CA ILE A 159 -3.38 -15.96 21.20
C ILE A 159 -2.59 -17.24 20.88
N GLY A 160 -1.89 -17.27 19.74
CA GLY A 160 -1.05 -18.41 19.36
C GLY A 160 0.01 -18.74 20.40
N ASP A 161 0.72 -17.70 20.88
CA ASP A 161 1.73 -17.83 21.94
C ASP A 161 1.11 -18.30 23.27
N LEU A 162 -0.05 -17.72 23.64
CA LEU A 162 -0.73 -18.06 24.89
C LEU A 162 -1.19 -19.53 24.95
N PHE A 163 -1.65 -20.06 23.83
CA PHE A 163 -2.17 -21.43 23.75
C PHE A 163 -1.21 -22.42 23.08
N ASN A 164 0.01 -21.99 22.75
CA ASN A 164 1.03 -22.77 22.05
C ASN A 164 0.49 -23.42 20.76
N VAL A 165 -0.19 -22.64 19.92
CA VAL A 165 -0.72 -23.05 18.63
C VAL A 165 -0.24 -22.13 17.52
N ASP A 166 -0.23 -22.61 16.28
CA ASP A 166 0.12 -21.78 15.12
C ASP A 166 -0.88 -20.60 14.99
N PRO A 167 -0.43 -19.35 14.91
CA PRO A 167 -1.30 -18.19 14.73
C PRO A 167 -2.27 -18.29 13.53
N ARG A 168 -1.89 -19.05 12.49
CA ARG A 168 -2.75 -19.32 11.32
C ARG A 168 -3.98 -20.16 11.66
N SER A 169 -3.92 -20.93 12.73
CA SER A 169 -5.06 -21.73 13.26
C SER A 169 -6.01 -20.90 14.11
N VAL A 170 -5.63 -19.66 14.45
CA VAL A 170 -6.45 -18.79 15.31
C VAL A 170 -7.44 -17.99 14.45
N GLN A 171 -8.72 -18.08 14.76
CA GLN A 171 -9.80 -17.30 14.16
C GLN A 171 -10.18 -16.15 15.12
N ALA A 172 -9.49 -15.01 15.00
CA ALA A 172 -9.73 -13.81 15.80
C ALA A 172 -9.53 -12.55 14.98
N TYR A 173 -10.36 -11.54 15.22
CA TYR A 173 -10.35 -10.29 14.49
C TYR A 173 -10.50 -9.11 15.45
N SER A 174 -9.64 -8.11 15.29
CA SER A 174 -9.82 -6.80 15.91
C SER A 174 -10.76 -5.99 15.04
N MET A 175 -11.80 -5.43 15.59
CA MET A 175 -12.78 -4.59 14.89
C MET A 175 -13.04 -3.30 15.67
N GLY A 176 -13.32 -2.21 14.94
CA GLY A 176 -13.59 -0.91 15.52
C GLY A 176 -12.36 -0.02 15.62
N ASP A 177 -12.55 1.17 16.23
CA ASP A 177 -11.47 2.14 16.41
C ASP A 177 -10.58 1.75 17.60
N ARG A 178 -9.29 1.95 17.40
CA ARG A 178 -8.29 1.79 18.45
C ARG A 178 -8.28 3.02 19.33
N LYS A 179 -8.87 2.93 20.52
CA LYS A 179 -8.61 3.90 21.59
C LYS A 179 -7.17 3.71 22.07
N SER A 180 -6.32 4.66 21.72
CA SER A 180 -4.96 4.78 22.27
C SER A 180 -5.00 5.33 23.67
#